data_11de22842871f66711c185c2b852a818
#
_entry.id   11de22842871f66711c185c2b852a818
#
_cell.length_a   1.000
_cell.length_b   1.000
_cell.length_c   1.000
_cell.angle_alpha   90.00
_cell.angle_beta   90.00
_cell.angle_gamma   90.00
#
_symmetry.space_group_name_H-M   'P 1'
#
loop_
_entity.id
_entity.type
_entity.pdbx_description
1 polymer ?
#
loop_
_entity_poly.entity_id
_entity_poly.type
_entity_poly.pdbx_seq_one_letter_code
_entity_poly.pdbx_strand_id
1 'polypeptide(L)'
;DYGLGRFLKGLRKIKRGAEDYYTAEDDFWKIFTYLGEKSKLAKAYDNAGLKLGQEFIDANGAKQIFNEQYLKRAAADLVKNNVPNYAFVSDFIKGLRQLPVGNFVAFPAEIIRTSSNIVETALKEINYSTVINGKTVNPLRTRGLQRLTGMALTTAALPLGTVAAAQAIYNVA
;
A
#
# COMPACT_ATOMS: atom_id res chain seq x y z
N ASP A 1 30.36 18.12 33.10
CA ASP A 1 29.89 18.10 31.69
C ASP A 1 30.08 16.77 30.93
N TYR A 2 30.84 15.81 31.48
CA TYR A 2 31.08 14.51 30.83
C TYR A 2 29.84 13.58 30.88
N GLY A 3 28.92 13.74 31.80
CA GLY A 3 27.71 12.90 31.93
C GLY A 3 26.65 13.15 30.88
N LEU A 4 26.38 14.41 30.57
CA LEU A 4 25.36 14.80 29.61
C LEU A 4 25.70 14.38 28.17
N GLY A 5 26.99 14.47 27.79
CA GLY A 5 27.46 14.05 26.48
C GLY A 5 27.33 12.54 26.23
N ARG A 6 27.57 11.71 27.25
CA ARG A 6 27.37 10.25 27.18
C ARG A 6 25.89 9.87 27.12
N PHE A 7 25.04 10.54 27.88
CA PHE A 7 23.59 10.35 27.86
C PHE A 7 23.01 10.69 26.48
N LEU A 8 23.38 11.83 25.89
CA LEU A 8 22.94 12.24 24.57
C LEU A 8 23.45 11.31 23.46
N LYS A 9 24.68 10.78 23.58
CA LYS A 9 25.17 9.73 22.66
C LYS A 9 24.38 8.42 22.79
N GLY A 10 24.01 8.04 24.00
CA GLY A 10 23.15 6.88 24.27
C GLY A 10 21.76 7.03 23.64
N LEU A 11 21.12 8.19 23.82
CA LEU A 11 19.81 8.48 23.21
C LEU A 11 19.85 8.46 21.69
N ARG A 12 20.92 9.02 21.07
CA ARG A 12 21.10 8.97 19.61
C ARG A 12 21.26 7.54 19.09
N LYS A 13 21.95 6.68 19.84
CA LYS A 13 22.13 5.27 19.47
C LYS A 13 20.80 4.49 19.54
N ILE A 14 20.02 4.73 20.60
CA ILE A 14 18.68 4.13 20.75
C ILE A 14 17.74 4.62 19.64
N LYS A 15 17.77 5.92 19.33
CA LYS A 15 16.97 6.51 18.25
C LYS A 15 17.31 5.88 16.89
N ARG A 16 18.60 5.72 16.54
CA ARG A 16 19.03 5.07 15.31
C ARG A 16 18.58 3.61 15.25
N GLY A 17 18.74 2.86 16.34
CA GLY A 17 18.28 1.46 16.39
C GLY A 17 16.77 1.32 16.19
N ALA A 18 15.97 2.24 16.74
CA ALA A 18 14.53 2.28 16.49
C ALA A 18 14.20 2.66 15.03
N GLU A 19 14.89 3.66 14.47
CA GLU A 19 14.72 4.06 13.07
C GLU A 19 15.07 2.90 12.12
N ASP A 20 16.17 2.19 12.36
CA ASP A 20 16.58 1.02 11.57
C ASP A 20 15.56 -0.12 11.66
N TYR A 21 14.98 -0.36 12.84
CA TYR A 21 13.94 -1.36 13.04
C TYR A 21 12.66 -1.01 12.27
N TYR A 22 12.18 0.23 12.38
CA TYR A 22 10.98 0.69 11.65
C TYR A 22 11.18 0.66 10.13
N THR A 23 12.39 0.98 9.66
CA THR A 23 12.72 0.91 8.23
C THR A 23 12.69 -0.54 7.75
N ALA A 24 13.26 -1.47 8.51
CA ALA A 24 13.26 -2.89 8.17
C ALA A 24 11.83 -3.48 8.14
N GLU A 25 10.97 -3.09 9.09
CA GLU A 25 9.57 -3.50 9.10
C GLU A 25 8.80 -2.95 7.91
N ASP A 26 8.98 -1.67 7.56
CA ASP A 26 8.36 -1.03 6.40
C ASP A 26 8.79 -1.70 5.09
N ASP A 27 10.07 -2.00 4.93
CA ASP A 27 10.61 -2.70 3.77
C ASP A 27 10.07 -4.13 3.67
N PHE A 28 9.95 -4.83 4.81
CA PHE A 28 9.34 -6.16 4.86
C PHE A 28 7.89 -6.14 4.33
N TRP A 29 7.07 -5.22 4.82
CA TRP A 29 5.67 -5.12 4.37
C TRP A 29 5.55 -4.71 2.91
N LYS A 30 6.44 -3.85 2.40
CA LYS A 30 6.50 -3.48 0.99
C LYS A 30 6.85 -4.68 0.11
N ILE A 31 7.86 -5.46 0.49
CA ILE A 31 8.26 -6.68 -0.23
C ILE A 31 7.13 -7.71 -0.21
N PHE A 32 6.52 -7.95 0.95
CA PHE A 32 5.41 -8.88 1.08
C PHE A 32 4.23 -8.48 0.19
N THR A 33 3.84 -7.21 0.21
CA THR A 33 2.77 -6.68 -0.64
C THR A 33 3.14 -6.79 -2.11
N TYR A 34 4.37 -6.48 -2.49
CA TYR A 34 4.87 -6.60 -3.86
C TYR A 34 4.75 -8.03 -4.39
N LEU A 35 5.19 -9.01 -3.63
CA LEU A 35 5.10 -10.42 -4.02
C LEU A 35 3.63 -10.86 -4.17
N GLY A 36 2.77 -10.45 -3.24
CA GLY A 36 1.34 -10.71 -3.28
C GLY A 36 0.66 -10.08 -4.51
N GLU A 37 0.94 -8.80 -4.79
CA GLU A 37 0.38 -8.11 -5.95
C GLU A 37 0.85 -8.71 -7.27
N LYS A 38 2.14 -9.04 -7.37
CA LYS A 38 2.70 -9.71 -8.56
C LYS A 38 2.01 -11.06 -8.84
N SER A 39 1.83 -11.88 -7.80
CA SER A 39 1.14 -13.17 -7.90
C SER A 39 -0.33 -13.02 -8.31
N LYS A 40 -1.04 -12.07 -7.70
CA LYS A 40 -2.45 -11.76 -8.03
C LYS A 40 -2.60 -11.25 -9.45
N LEU A 41 -1.67 -10.41 -9.93
CA LEU A 41 -1.65 -9.95 -11.33
C LEU A 41 -1.45 -11.10 -12.29
N ALA A 42 -0.45 -11.93 -12.06
CA ALA A 42 -0.17 -13.08 -12.90
C ALA A 42 -1.40 -13.99 -13.04
N LYS A 43 -2.05 -14.31 -11.90
CA LYS A 43 -3.27 -15.12 -11.87
C LYS A 43 -4.45 -14.45 -12.59
N ALA A 44 -4.61 -13.14 -12.45
CA ALA A 44 -5.70 -12.41 -13.10
C ALA A 44 -5.61 -12.46 -14.63
N TYR A 45 -4.40 -12.25 -15.17
CA TYR A 45 -4.17 -12.35 -16.62
C TYR A 45 -4.21 -13.79 -17.13
N ASP A 46 -3.70 -14.77 -16.36
CA ASP A 46 -3.79 -16.18 -16.70
C ASP A 46 -5.26 -16.65 -16.77
N ASN A 47 -6.11 -16.24 -15.84
CA ASN A 47 -7.55 -16.51 -15.87
C ASN A 47 -8.27 -15.87 -17.07
N ALA A 48 -7.73 -14.77 -17.61
CA ALA A 48 -8.23 -14.13 -18.83
C ALA A 48 -7.66 -14.77 -20.12
N GLY A 49 -6.86 -15.82 -20.02
CA GLY A 49 -6.29 -16.55 -21.14
C GLY A 49 -5.00 -15.98 -21.69
N LEU A 50 -4.32 -15.07 -20.98
CA LEU A 50 -3.03 -14.52 -21.37
C LEU A 50 -1.89 -15.27 -20.65
N LYS A 51 -1.03 -15.91 -21.42
CA LYS A 51 0.13 -16.66 -20.90
C LYS A 51 1.42 -15.85 -21.00
N LEU A 52 2.40 -16.19 -20.17
CA LEU A 52 3.73 -15.56 -20.22
C LEU A 52 4.33 -15.68 -21.63
N GLY A 53 4.90 -14.58 -22.12
CA GLY A 53 5.48 -14.48 -23.45
C GLY A 53 4.49 -14.03 -24.54
N GLN A 54 3.19 -14.00 -24.27
CA GLN A 54 2.19 -13.57 -25.26
C GLN A 54 2.06 -12.05 -25.32
N GLU A 55 1.68 -11.55 -26.49
CA GLU A 55 1.34 -10.15 -26.73
C GLU A 55 -0.13 -9.88 -26.35
N PHE A 56 -0.38 -8.67 -25.89
CA PHE A 56 -1.70 -8.14 -25.67
C PHE A 56 -1.72 -6.63 -25.94
N ILE A 57 -2.91 -6.05 -26.09
CA ILE A 57 -3.06 -4.60 -26.21
C ILE A 57 -3.58 -4.07 -24.88
N ASP A 58 -2.83 -3.16 -24.26
CA ASP A 58 -3.19 -2.56 -22.97
C ASP A 58 -4.36 -1.56 -23.10
N ALA A 59 -4.78 -1.00 -21.97
CA ALA A 59 -5.90 -0.04 -21.93
C ALA A 59 -5.65 1.25 -22.73
N ASN A 60 -4.40 1.56 -23.02
CA ASN A 60 -4.01 2.73 -23.82
C ASN A 60 -3.87 2.40 -25.33
N GLY A 61 -4.17 1.17 -25.74
CA GLY A 61 -4.01 0.71 -27.09
C GLY A 61 -2.58 0.32 -27.47
N ALA A 62 -1.66 0.28 -26.52
CA ALA A 62 -0.28 -0.07 -26.77
C ALA A 62 -0.06 -1.60 -26.73
N LYS A 63 0.72 -2.13 -27.68
CA LYS A 63 1.15 -3.53 -27.64
C LYS A 63 2.14 -3.74 -26.51
N GLN A 64 1.88 -4.74 -25.69
CA GLN A 64 2.70 -5.15 -24.56
C GLN A 64 2.99 -6.64 -24.67
N ILE A 65 4.11 -7.06 -24.10
CA ILE A 65 4.42 -8.49 -23.92
C ILE A 65 4.18 -8.81 -22.44
N PHE A 66 3.31 -9.78 -22.21
CA PHE A 66 3.06 -10.28 -20.85
C PHE A 66 4.22 -11.15 -20.40
N ASN A 67 5.15 -10.56 -19.68
CA ASN A 67 6.37 -11.23 -19.21
C ASN A 67 6.64 -10.87 -17.73
N GLU A 68 7.67 -11.49 -17.19
CA GLU A 68 8.09 -11.26 -15.81
C GLU A 68 8.43 -9.79 -15.53
N GLN A 69 8.99 -9.08 -16.51
CA GLN A 69 9.34 -7.67 -16.36
C GLN A 69 8.11 -6.77 -16.30
N TYR A 70 7.09 -7.07 -17.11
CA TYR A 70 5.78 -6.40 -17.04
C TYR A 70 5.15 -6.58 -15.65
N LEU A 71 5.09 -7.83 -15.17
CA LEU A 71 4.54 -8.15 -13.85
C LEU A 71 5.28 -7.42 -12.72
N LYS A 72 6.60 -7.38 -12.79
CA LYS A 72 7.44 -6.67 -11.81
C LYS A 72 7.14 -5.18 -11.77
N ARG A 73 7.06 -4.52 -12.93
CA ARG A 73 6.74 -3.08 -13.02
C ARG A 73 5.33 -2.79 -12.48
N ALA A 74 4.33 -3.52 -12.97
CA ALA A 74 2.95 -3.33 -12.56
C ALA A 74 2.75 -3.55 -11.05
N ALA A 75 3.39 -4.58 -10.47
CA ALA A 75 3.35 -4.81 -9.03
C ALA A 75 4.07 -3.70 -8.24
N ALA A 76 5.22 -3.23 -8.72
CA ALA A 76 5.96 -2.15 -8.08
C ALA A 76 5.16 -0.83 -8.06
N ASP A 77 4.49 -0.49 -9.17
CA ASP A 77 3.63 0.70 -9.25
C ASP A 77 2.45 0.62 -8.30
N LEU A 78 1.84 -0.56 -8.14
CA LEU A 78 0.76 -0.79 -7.18
C LEU A 78 1.25 -0.59 -5.73
N VAL A 79 2.41 -1.13 -5.37
CA VAL A 79 2.99 -0.97 -4.03
C VAL A 79 3.32 0.49 -3.76
N LYS A 80 3.98 1.15 -4.70
CA LYS A 80 4.34 2.57 -4.58
C LYS A 80 3.15 3.46 -4.28
N ASN A 81 2.00 3.18 -4.91
CA ASN A 81 0.81 4.02 -4.79
C ASN A 81 -0.09 3.64 -3.62
N ASN A 82 -0.19 2.35 -3.28
CA ASN A 82 -1.18 1.82 -2.35
C ASN A 82 -0.63 1.41 -0.98
N VAL A 83 0.69 1.42 -0.80
CA VAL A 83 1.31 1.17 0.50
C VAL A 83 1.76 2.49 1.12
N PRO A 84 1.56 2.69 2.43
CA PRO A 84 2.05 3.87 3.11
C PRO A 84 3.56 4.06 2.86
N ASN A 85 3.94 5.26 2.45
CA ASN A 85 5.33 5.60 2.25
C ASN A 85 5.60 7.01 2.75
N TYR A 86 6.15 7.08 3.93
CA TYR A 86 6.45 8.35 4.61
C TYR A 86 7.47 9.24 3.88
N ALA A 87 8.15 8.73 2.85
CA ALA A 87 9.01 9.54 1.99
C ALA A 87 8.23 10.53 1.09
N PHE A 88 6.95 10.23 0.81
CA PHE A 88 6.07 11.11 0.02
C PHE A 88 5.32 12.16 0.84
N VAL A 89 5.54 12.19 2.13
CA VAL A 89 4.94 13.21 3.00
C VAL A 89 5.57 14.56 2.69
N SER A 90 4.74 15.61 2.53
CA SER A 90 5.22 16.96 2.18
C SER A 90 6.28 17.46 3.18
N ASP A 91 7.15 18.36 2.73
CA ASP A 91 8.22 18.93 3.58
C ASP A 91 7.63 19.67 4.81
N PHE A 92 6.42 20.23 4.68
CA PHE A 92 5.68 20.80 5.80
C PHE A 92 5.39 19.74 6.88
N ILE A 93 4.88 18.56 6.48
CA ILE A 93 4.60 17.45 7.42
C ILE A 93 5.92 16.88 7.99
N LYS A 94 7.00 16.82 7.17
CA LYS A 94 8.33 16.43 7.66
C LYS A 94 8.84 17.40 8.73
N GLY A 95 8.62 18.70 8.54
CA GLY A 95 8.91 19.72 9.54
C GLY A 95 8.11 19.54 10.83
N LEU A 96 6.81 19.25 10.73
CA LEU A 96 5.94 18.98 11.88
C LEU A 96 6.37 17.74 12.68
N ARG A 97 6.98 16.73 12.05
CA ARG A 97 7.51 15.54 12.75
C ARG A 97 8.63 15.84 13.73
N GLN A 98 9.28 16.99 13.61
CA GLN A 98 10.28 17.44 14.59
C GLN A 98 9.65 17.91 15.89
N LEU A 99 8.36 18.20 15.88
CA LEU A 99 7.56 18.53 17.05
C LEU A 99 7.03 17.24 17.71
N PRO A 100 6.83 17.23 19.05
CA PRO A 100 6.30 16.06 19.77
C PRO A 100 4.95 15.54 19.25
N VAL A 101 4.15 16.41 18.64
CA VAL A 101 2.82 16.10 18.06
C VAL A 101 2.85 15.79 16.55
N GLY A 102 4.00 15.94 15.90
CA GLY A 102 4.10 15.87 14.43
C GLY A 102 3.75 14.51 13.84
N ASN A 103 4.00 13.43 14.56
CA ASN A 103 3.62 12.08 14.14
C ASN A 103 2.09 11.89 14.07
N PHE A 104 1.32 12.59 14.93
CA PHE A 104 -0.14 12.55 14.92
C PHE A 104 -0.75 13.22 13.68
N VAL A 105 -0.03 14.12 13.01
CA VAL A 105 -0.48 14.77 11.77
C VAL A 105 -0.05 13.97 10.54
N ALA A 106 1.16 13.46 10.55
CA ALA A 106 1.73 12.71 9.42
C ALA A 106 0.97 11.40 9.15
N PHE A 107 0.59 10.67 10.18
CA PHE A 107 -0.09 9.40 10.08
C PHE A 107 -1.50 9.51 9.45
N PRO A 108 -2.41 10.40 9.89
CA PRO A 108 -3.70 10.60 9.23
C PRO A 108 -3.58 11.07 7.78
N ALA A 109 -2.64 11.95 7.47
CA ALA A 109 -2.43 12.42 6.10
C ALA A 109 -2.03 11.28 5.17
N GLU A 110 -1.17 10.38 5.62
CA GLU A 110 -0.75 9.21 4.85
C GLU A 110 -1.87 8.18 4.70
N ILE A 111 -2.70 7.98 5.73
CA ILE A 111 -3.89 7.12 5.64
C ILE A 111 -4.86 7.67 4.59
N ILE A 112 -5.16 8.98 4.60
CA ILE A 112 -6.06 9.59 3.63
C ILE A 112 -5.51 9.42 2.21
N ARG A 113 -4.23 9.71 1.98
CA ARG A 113 -3.57 9.53 0.69
C ARG A 113 -3.66 8.09 0.20
N THR A 114 -3.28 7.15 1.05
CA THR A 114 -3.27 5.72 0.73
C THR A 114 -4.68 5.21 0.43
N SER A 115 -5.67 5.61 1.24
CA SER A 115 -7.07 5.24 1.04
C SER A 115 -7.61 5.77 -0.29
N SER A 116 -7.31 7.03 -0.63
CA SER A 116 -7.70 7.62 -1.91
C SER A 116 -7.06 6.88 -3.09
N ASN A 117 -5.77 6.54 -2.99
CA ASN A 117 -5.07 5.78 -4.02
C ASN A 117 -5.62 4.36 -4.19
N ILE A 118 -6.03 3.70 -3.10
CA ILE A 118 -6.66 2.37 -3.16
C ILE A 118 -8.00 2.44 -3.90
N VAL A 119 -8.83 3.45 -3.62
CA VAL A 119 -10.10 3.66 -4.33
C VAL A 119 -9.86 3.95 -5.81
N GLU A 120 -8.94 4.87 -6.12
CA GLU A 120 -8.59 5.20 -7.51
C GLU A 120 -8.07 3.97 -8.26
N THR A 121 -7.19 3.20 -7.65
CA THR A 121 -6.67 1.94 -8.22
C THR A 121 -7.79 0.94 -8.46
N ALA A 122 -8.69 0.78 -7.50
CA ALA A 122 -9.83 -0.12 -7.63
C ALA A 122 -10.77 0.28 -8.79
N LEU A 123 -11.06 1.57 -8.92
CA LEU A 123 -11.87 2.09 -10.03
C LEU A 123 -11.18 1.91 -11.39
N LYS A 124 -9.86 2.12 -11.47
CA LYS A 124 -9.05 1.84 -12.66
C LYS A 124 -9.10 0.35 -13.02
N GLU A 125 -8.97 -0.55 -12.04
CA GLU A 125 -9.05 -2.00 -12.25
C GLU A 125 -10.46 -2.43 -12.70
N ILE A 126 -11.54 -1.85 -12.14
CA ILE A 126 -12.93 -2.16 -12.53
C ILE A 126 -13.23 -1.73 -13.96
N ASN A 127 -12.70 -0.58 -14.38
CA ASN A 127 -12.91 -0.01 -15.71
C ASN A 127 -11.80 -0.37 -16.71
N TYR A 128 -10.86 -1.23 -16.31
CA TYR A 128 -9.75 -1.63 -17.17
C TYR A 128 -10.27 -2.43 -18.37
N SER A 129 -9.78 -2.13 -19.55
CA SER A 129 -10.11 -2.85 -20.77
C SER A 129 -8.83 -3.18 -21.54
N THR A 130 -8.71 -4.40 -22.01
CA THR A 130 -7.55 -4.89 -22.75
C THR A 130 -7.98 -5.87 -23.82
N VAL A 131 -7.17 -6.04 -24.85
CA VAL A 131 -7.45 -7.02 -25.90
C VAL A 131 -6.49 -8.19 -25.77
N ILE A 132 -7.05 -9.37 -25.48
CA ILE A 132 -6.32 -10.64 -25.36
C ILE A 132 -6.87 -11.60 -26.41
N ASN A 133 -6.01 -12.12 -27.28
CA ASN A 133 -6.40 -13.05 -28.35
C ASN A 133 -7.56 -12.51 -29.21
N GLY A 134 -7.55 -11.19 -29.53
CA GLY A 134 -8.55 -10.52 -30.34
C GLY A 134 -9.90 -10.24 -29.62
N LYS A 135 -10.01 -10.56 -28.33
CA LYS A 135 -11.21 -10.29 -27.52
C LYS A 135 -10.96 -9.20 -26.50
N THR A 136 -11.89 -8.26 -26.39
CA THR A 136 -11.88 -7.26 -25.33
C THR A 136 -12.32 -7.90 -24.02
N VAL A 137 -11.45 -7.86 -23.00
CA VAL A 137 -11.65 -8.43 -21.67
C VAL A 137 -11.20 -7.50 -20.58
N ASN A 138 -11.69 -7.72 -19.38
CA ASN A 138 -11.18 -7.03 -18.18
C ASN A 138 -10.64 -8.08 -17.17
N PRO A 139 -9.34 -8.37 -17.19
CA PRO A 139 -8.74 -9.32 -16.24
C PRO A 139 -8.69 -8.80 -14.80
N LEU A 140 -8.79 -7.47 -14.60
CA LEU A 140 -8.58 -6.83 -13.30
C LEU A 140 -9.87 -6.52 -12.55
N ARG A 141 -11.04 -6.67 -13.17
CA ARG A 141 -12.34 -6.27 -12.59
C ARG A 141 -12.59 -6.88 -11.21
N THR A 142 -12.39 -8.17 -11.06
CA THR A 142 -12.59 -8.87 -9.79
C THR A 142 -11.67 -8.34 -8.70
N ARG A 143 -10.43 -8.00 -9.04
CA ARG A 143 -9.47 -7.40 -8.12
C ARG A 143 -9.92 -6.02 -7.64
N GLY A 144 -10.37 -5.18 -8.57
CA GLY A 144 -10.89 -3.85 -8.23
C GLY A 144 -12.09 -3.94 -7.27
N LEU A 145 -13.01 -4.87 -7.52
CA LEU A 145 -14.13 -5.12 -6.62
C LEU A 145 -13.66 -5.61 -5.25
N GLN A 146 -12.70 -6.53 -5.19
CA GLN A 146 -12.12 -7.03 -3.93
C GLN A 146 -11.45 -5.91 -3.13
N ARG A 147 -10.75 -4.97 -3.79
CA ARG A 147 -10.15 -3.80 -3.12
C ARG A 147 -11.21 -2.91 -2.48
N LEU A 148 -12.29 -2.57 -3.20
CA LEU A 148 -13.38 -1.77 -2.65
C LEU A 148 -14.09 -2.48 -1.50
N THR A 149 -14.38 -3.76 -1.65
CA THR A 149 -15.01 -4.55 -0.60
C THR A 149 -14.12 -4.64 0.64
N GLY A 150 -12.83 -4.93 0.46
CA GLY A 150 -11.86 -4.97 1.56
C GLY A 150 -11.77 -3.63 2.29
N MET A 151 -11.72 -2.52 1.56
CA MET A 151 -11.70 -1.19 2.14
C MET A 151 -12.99 -0.89 2.91
N ALA A 152 -14.15 -1.19 2.34
CA ALA A 152 -15.45 -0.99 2.99
C ALA A 152 -15.56 -1.81 4.29
N LEU A 153 -15.15 -3.08 4.26
CA LEU A 153 -15.14 -3.95 5.45
C LEU A 153 -14.19 -3.43 6.52
N THR A 154 -12.98 -2.99 6.16
CA THR A 154 -12.01 -2.44 7.10
C THR A 154 -12.55 -1.16 7.74
N THR A 155 -13.12 -0.27 6.93
CA THR A 155 -13.69 1.00 7.41
C THR A 155 -14.91 0.77 8.32
N ALA A 156 -15.73 -0.23 8.04
CA ALA A 156 -16.88 -0.59 8.89
C ALA A 156 -16.45 -1.32 10.18
N ALA A 157 -15.43 -2.17 10.11
CA ALA A 157 -14.98 -2.97 11.26
C ALA A 157 -14.27 -2.13 12.34
N LEU A 158 -13.52 -1.09 11.95
CA LEU A 158 -12.79 -0.23 12.89
C LEU A 158 -13.70 0.46 13.93
N PRO A 159 -14.79 1.15 13.55
CA PRO A 159 -15.70 1.75 14.53
C PRO A 159 -16.38 0.72 15.44
N LEU A 160 -16.77 -0.43 14.88
CA LEU A 160 -17.41 -1.50 15.65
C LEU A 160 -16.46 -2.10 16.69
N GLY A 161 -15.21 -2.32 16.32
CA GLY A 161 -14.18 -2.83 17.21
C GLY A 161 -13.87 -1.85 18.36
N THR A 162 -13.78 -0.55 18.08
CA THR A 162 -13.52 0.48 19.10
C THR A 162 -14.70 0.65 20.05
N VAL A 163 -15.93 0.58 19.57
CA VAL A 163 -17.14 0.63 20.41
C VAL A 163 -17.21 -0.60 21.32
N ALA A 164 -16.96 -1.80 20.77
CA ALA A 164 -16.96 -3.03 21.57
C ALA A 164 -15.87 -3.01 22.65
N ALA A 165 -14.66 -2.54 22.33
CA ALA A 165 -13.58 -2.39 23.29
C ALA A 165 -13.91 -1.37 24.39
N ALA A 166 -14.48 -0.21 24.03
CA ALA A 166 -14.89 0.81 24.99
C ALA A 166 -15.99 0.28 25.92
N GLN A 167 -16.98 -0.45 25.40
CA GLN A 167 -18.02 -1.08 26.21
C GLN A 167 -17.45 -2.15 27.14
N ALA A 168 -16.50 -2.98 26.68
CA ALA A 168 -15.85 -3.96 27.53
C ALA A 168 -15.10 -3.31 28.70
N ILE A 169 -14.37 -2.23 28.44
CA ILE A 169 -13.66 -1.47 29.50
C ILE A 169 -14.67 -0.85 30.47
N TYR A 170 -15.74 -0.26 29.99
CA TYR A 170 -16.76 0.37 30.82
C TYR A 170 -17.48 -0.64 31.73
N ASN A 171 -17.72 -1.86 31.26
CA ASN A 171 -18.42 -2.92 32.01
C ASN A 171 -17.51 -3.62 33.04
N VAL A 172 -16.19 -3.40 33.01
CA VAL A 172 -15.22 -3.97 33.97
C VAL A 172 -14.87 -2.96 35.06
N ALA A 173 -15.17 -1.67 34.88
CA ALA A 173 -14.96 -0.59 35.86
C ALA A 173 -16.19 -0.41 36.74
#